data_44a3bb53d1750919570db6fddba80690
#
_entry.id   44a3bb53d1750919570db6fddba80690
#
_cell.length_a   1.000
_cell.length_b   1.000
_cell.length_c   1.000
_cell.angle_alpha   90.00
_cell.angle_beta   90.00
_cell.angle_gamma   90.00
#
_symmetry.space_group_name_H-M   'P 1'
#
loop_
_entity.id
_entity.type
_entity.pdbx_description
1 polymer ?
#
loop_
_entity_poly.entity_id
_entity_poly.type
_entity_poly.pdbx_seq_one_letter_code
_entity_poly.pdbx_strand_id
1 'polypeptide(L)'
;MQTLLNGVFRLLPSEGRLTRLYVRERKDSDSVSLYVPELNIENHRFRSQLTFVEEGHTQHWETEGEINSGERRVSVSIQAPELTVPYIRRRLGAEVAFDRLWLSFTQQEEDEKMVLLGQTEVDGLKVFHRRLSPERINLNHGKLDFQLNVEPHALELDSCSTIRFNDLQFHPYLRVEPPSHLMASIHQPLFPAKELFNSLPHGLFENLEGIRVEGELAYDFELDADLACPDSLKFYSDLRPQHFRILGYGTTNLGKMSEEFEYTAYENEMPVRTFPVGPSWNHFLPLDSVPQLMRMAVLQSEDGGFFYHQGFLPDAIREAMVYDLKERRFARGGSTISMQLVKNVFLNRRKNFARKL
;
A
#
# COMPACT_ATOMS: atom_id res chain seq x y z
N MET A 1 -15.69 18.40 2.44
CA MET A 1 -14.69 18.66 1.39
C MET A 1 -15.21 19.64 0.33
N GLN A 2 -16.38 19.41 -0.23
CA GLN A 2 -17.01 20.27 -1.25
C GLN A 2 -17.09 21.75 -0.84
N THR A 3 -17.60 22.04 0.38
CA THR A 3 -17.67 23.40 0.93
C THR A 3 -16.31 24.08 1.06
N LEU A 4 -15.29 23.31 1.41
CA LEU A 4 -13.93 23.82 1.60
C LEU A 4 -13.28 24.16 0.26
N LEU A 5 -13.38 23.28 -0.75
CA LEU A 5 -12.85 23.52 -2.10
C LEU A 5 -13.57 24.67 -2.81
N ASN A 6 -14.90 24.73 -2.72
CA ASN A 6 -15.66 25.86 -3.24
C ASN A 6 -15.28 27.17 -2.53
N GLY A 7 -14.98 27.09 -1.22
CA GLY A 7 -14.47 28.23 -0.45
C GLY A 7 -13.10 28.69 -0.95
N VAL A 8 -12.20 27.77 -1.25
CA VAL A 8 -10.87 28.10 -1.80
C VAL A 8 -10.98 28.85 -3.11
N PHE A 9 -11.73 28.32 -4.09
CA PHE A 9 -11.92 29.03 -5.39
C PHE A 9 -12.62 30.35 -5.28
N ARG A 10 -13.51 30.52 -4.30
CA ARG A 10 -14.26 31.78 -4.08
C ARG A 10 -13.43 32.85 -3.39
N LEU A 11 -12.47 32.45 -2.54
CA LEU A 11 -11.68 33.33 -1.67
C LEU A 11 -10.32 33.71 -2.25
N LEU A 12 -9.76 32.90 -3.16
CA LEU A 12 -8.43 33.14 -3.73
C LEU A 12 -8.54 34.14 -4.89
N PRO A 13 -7.93 35.33 -4.75
CA PRO A 13 -7.91 36.33 -5.81
C PRO A 13 -6.93 35.93 -6.92
N SER A 14 -7.14 36.50 -8.13
CA SER A 14 -6.17 36.37 -9.24
C SER A 14 -4.86 37.12 -8.97
N GLU A 15 -4.91 38.11 -8.10
CA GLU A 15 -3.78 38.92 -7.64
C GLU A 15 -3.90 39.16 -6.14
N GLY A 16 -2.82 39.01 -5.43
CA GLY A 16 -2.83 39.23 -3.98
C GLY A 16 -1.49 38.95 -3.32
N ARG A 17 -1.32 39.51 -2.15
CA ARG A 17 -0.16 39.28 -1.31
C ARG A 17 -0.58 38.94 0.11
N LEU A 18 -0.16 37.78 0.58
CA LEU A 18 -0.32 37.39 1.95
C LEU A 18 1.06 37.42 2.63
N THR A 19 1.14 38.04 3.79
CA THR A 19 2.39 38.11 4.56
C THR A 19 2.20 37.61 5.97
N ARG A 20 3.18 36.84 6.44
CA ARG A 20 3.27 36.38 7.83
C ARG A 20 2.05 35.58 8.31
N LEU A 21 1.56 34.61 7.49
CA LEU A 21 0.58 33.65 7.95
C LEU A 21 1.26 32.65 8.90
N TYR A 22 0.69 32.51 10.07
CA TYR A 22 1.11 31.51 11.05
C TYR A 22 -0.10 30.71 11.50
N VAL A 23 -0.04 29.40 11.28
CA VAL A 23 -1.07 28.44 11.71
C VAL A 23 -0.43 27.45 12.63
N ARG A 24 -1.01 27.23 13.80
CA ARG A 24 -0.54 26.21 14.75
C ARG A 24 -1.72 25.36 15.18
N GLU A 25 -1.58 24.06 14.98
CA GLU A 25 -2.47 23.07 15.55
C GLU A 25 -1.78 22.44 16.75
N ARG A 26 -2.48 22.39 17.87
CA ARG A 26 -2.03 21.75 19.10
C ARG A 26 -3.02 20.68 19.51
N LYS A 27 -2.53 19.47 19.75
CA LYS A 27 -3.31 18.38 20.31
C LYS A 27 -2.46 17.68 21.38
N ASP A 28 -2.95 17.70 22.61
CA ASP A 28 -2.26 17.19 23.79
C ASP A 28 -0.89 17.88 24.00
N SER A 29 0.20 17.13 24.07
CA SER A 29 1.58 17.64 24.17
C SER A 29 2.19 18.09 22.85
N ASP A 30 1.56 17.73 21.73
CA ASP A 30 2.13 17.85 20.42
C ASP A 30 1.60 19.07 19.65
N SER A 31 2.44 19.64 18.82
CA SER A 31 2.04 20.75 17.97
C SER A 31 2.70 20.65 16.60
N VAL A 32 1.92 21.00 15.57
CA VAL A 32 2.43 21.27 14.23
C VAL A 32 2.18 22.73 13.92
N SER A 33 3.21 23.40 13.44
CA SER A 33 3.14 24.79 13.04
C SER A 33 3.49 24.92 11.57
N LEU A 34 2.69 25.71 10.87
CA LEU A 34 2.94 26.15 9.50
C LEU A 34 3.19 27.66 9.55
N TYR A 35 4.31 28.08 9.00
CA TYR A 35 4.61 29.49 8.79
C TYR A 35 4.83 29.76 7.30
N VAL A 36 4.11 30.76 6.78
CA VAL A 36 4.22 31.25 5.41
C VAL A 36 4.69 32.71 5.52
N PRO A 37 5.97 33.00 5.29
CA PRO A 37 6.50 34.35 5.39
C PRO A 37 5.86 35.28 4.37
N GLU A 38 5.72 34.80 3.15
CA GLU A 38 5.12 35.54 2.03
C GLU A 38 4.54 34.58 1.00
N LEU A 39 3.36 34.92 0.50
CA LEU A 39 2.72 34.30 -0.64
C LEU A 39 2.27 35.42 -1.58
N ASN A 40 2.86 35.50 -2.75
CA ASN A 40 2.46 36.41 -3.81
C ASN A 40 1.69 35.65 -4.88
N ILE A 41 0.54 36.17 -5.27
CA ILE A 41 -0.26 35.70 -6.39
C ILE A 41 -0.26 36.78 -7.46
N GLU A 42 0.29 36.48 -8.63
CA GLU A 42 0.34 37.37 -9.78
C GLU A 42 -0.13 36.61 -11.03
N ASN A 43 -1.13 37.11 -11.71
CA ASN A 43 -1.71 36.46 -12.89
C ASN A 43 -2.05 34.98 -12.63
N HIS A 44 -2.73 34.67 -11.52
CA HIS A 44 -3.08 33.31 -11.06
C HIS A 44 -1.90 32.44 -10.61
N ARG A 45 -0.66 32.87 -10.78
CA ARG A 45 0.53 32.12 -10.37
C ARG A 45 0.99 32.54 -9.00
N PHE A 46 1.44 31.57 -8.23
CA PHE A 46 2.00 31.83 -6.92
C PHE A 46 3.35 31.14 -6.74
N ARG A 47 4.17 31.73 -5.89
CA ARG A 47 5.38 31.13 -5.33
C ARG A 47 5.46 31.47 -3.87
N SER A 48 5.81 30.48 -3.05
CA SER A 48 5.96 30.66 -1.61
C SER A 48 6.93 29.64 -1.05
N GLN A 49 7.52 30.00 0.08
CA GLN A 49 8.25 29.07 0.92
C GLN A 49 7.43 28.79 2.17
N LEU A 50 7.11 27.52 2.40
CA LEU A 50 6.41 27.08 3.60
C LEU A 50 7.43 26.57 4.61
N THR A 51 7.24 26.89 5.86
CA THR A 51 8.04 26.35 6.95
C THR A 51 7.13 25.54 7.87
N PHE A 52 7.38 24.24 7.95
CA PHE A 52 6.71 23.36 8.89
C PHE A 52 7.61 23.07 10.09
N VAL A 53 7.02 23.09 11.27
CA VAL A 53 7.68 22.68 12.51
C VAL A 53 6.83 21.63 13.19
N GLU A 54 7.36 20.44 13.32
CA GLU A 54 6.75 19.30 14.00
C GLU A 54 7.79 18.64 14.92
N GLU A 55 7.45 18.44 16.20
CA GLU A 55 8.33 17.79 17.19
C GLU A 55 9.76 18.38 17.26
N GLY A 56 9.90 19.70 17.04
CA GLY A 56 11.21 20.37 17.03
C GLY A 56 11.99 20.26 15.72
N HIS A 57 11.49 19.50 14.74
CA HIS A 57 12.05 19.42 13.40
C HIS A 57 11.45 20.49 12.51
N THR A 58 12.31 21.26 11.86
CA THR A 58 11.91 22.32 10.92
C THR A 58 12.20 21.87 9.49
N GLN A 59 11.22 22.03 8.62
CA GLN A 59 11.31 21.74 7.19
C GLN A 59 10.92 22.99 6.40
N HIS A 60 11.63 23.24 5.30
CA HIS A 60 11.34 24.31 4.37
C HIS A 60 10.91 23.70 3.03
N TRP A 61 9.70 24.03 2.61
CA TRP A 61 9.10 23.54 1.38
C TRP A 61 9.01 24.69 0.38
N GLU A 62 9.62 24.51 -0.77
CA GLU A 62 9.40 25.43 -1.88
C GLU A 62 8.11 25.04 -2.59
N THR A 63 7.20 25.99 -2.73
CA THR A 63 5.92 25.77 -3.39
C THR A 63 5.70 26.79 -4.49
N GLU A 64 5.27 26.30 -5.62
CA GLU A 64 4.84 27.15 -6.73
C GLU A 64 3.65 26.52 -7.43
N GLY A 65 2.86 27.32 -8.11
CA GLY A 65 1.71 26.80 -8.81
C GLY A 65 0.83 27.87 -9.44
N GLU A 66 -0.32 27.42 -9.89
CA GLU A 66 -1.33 28.25 -10.52
C GLU A 66 -2.71 27.93 -9.92
N ILE A 67 -3.50 28.97 -9.64
CA ILE A 67 -4.88 28.85 -9.16
C ILE A 67 -5.75 29.71 -10.05
N ASN A 68 -6.49 29.08 -10.94
CA ASN A 68 -7.42 29.74 -11.83
C ASN A 68 -8.85 29.49 -11.36
N SER A 69 -9.42 30.50 -10.66
CA SER A 69 -10.77 30.42 -10.12
C SER A 69 -11.84 30.38 -11.21
N GLY A 70 -11.60 31.01 -12.39
CA GLY A 70 -12.53 31.00 -13.52
C GLY A 70 -12.64 29.61 -14.18
N GLU A 71 -11.53 28.93 -14.31
CA GLU A 71 -11.47 27.55 -14.85
C GLU A 71 -11.60 26.48 -13.77
N ARG A 72 -11.70 26.89 -12.50
CA ARG A 72 -11.68 25.99 -11.34
C ARG A 72 -10.51 24.99 -11.37
N ARG A 73 -9.34 25.48 -11.79
CA ARG A 73 -8.11 24.70 -11.91
C ARG A 73 -7.09 25.10 -10.85
N VAL A 74 -6.47 24.08 -10.28
CA VAL A 74 -5.34 24.23 -9.36
C VAL A 74 -4.18 23.38 -9.88
N SER A 75 -2.98 23.96 -9.87
CA SER A 75 -1.73 23.25 -10.09
C SER A 75 -0.75 23.67 -9.01
N VAL A 76 -0.12 22.71 -8.35
CA VAL A 76 0.83 22.93 -7.25
C VAL A 76 2.03 22.01 -7.44
N SER A 77 3.22 22.59 -7.36
CA SER A 77 4.48 21.87 -7.24
C SER A 77 5.09 22.14 -5.86
N ILE A 78 5.51 21.10 -5.18
CA ILE A 78 6.16 21.17 -3.87
C ILE A 78 7.50 20.46 -4.01
N GLN A 79 8.56 21.12 -3.58
CA GLN A 79 9.91 20.61 -3.63
C GLN A 79 10.64 20.84 -2.33
N ALA A 80 11.31 19.83 -1.83
CA ALA A 80 12.33 19.90 -0.79
C ALA A 80 13.08 18.57 -0.74
N PRO A 81 14.39 18.57 -0.42
CA PRO A 81 15.11 17.32 -0.18
C PRO A 81 14.51 16.55 1.00
N GLU A 82 14.12 15.30 0.77
CA GLU A 82 13.53 14.42 1.80
C GLU A 82 12.39 15.07 2.61
N LEU A 83 11.49 15.73 1.91
CA LEU A 83 10.31 16.34 2.51
C LEU A 83 9.46 15.29 3.22
N THR A 84 9.28 15.43 4.52
CA THR A 84 8.46 14.52 5.32
C THR A 84 7.06 15.10 5.50
N VAL A 85 6.05 14.29 5.19
CA VAL A 85 4.65 14.72 5.31
C VAL A 85 4.27 14.82 6.79
N PRO A 86 3.88 16.03 7.28
CA PRO A 86 3.45 16.22 8.67
C PRO A 86 2.23 15.36 9.00
N TYR A 87 2.01 15.08 10.29
CA TYR A 87 0.89 14.33 10.85
C TYR A 87 0.85 12.82 10.54
N ILE A 88 1.44 12.33 9.45
CA ILE A 88 1.35 10.90 9.08
C ILE A 88 2.02 10.05 10.15
N ARG A 89 3.21 10.45 10.59
CA ARG A 89 3.94 9.73 11.64
C ARG A 89 3.12 9.59 12.91
N ARG A 90 2.50 10.67 13.34
CA ARG A 90 1.73 10.73 14.58
C ARG A 90 0.40 9.98 14.50
N ARG A 91 -0.30 10.07 13.37
CA ARG A 91 -1.62 9.43 13.21
C ARG A 91 -1.55 7.95 12.85
N LEU A 92 -0.58 7.59 12.02
CA LEU A 92 -0.47 6.27 11.43
C LEU A 92 0.78 5.50 11.86
N GLY A 93 1.73 6.14 12.56
CA GLY A 93 3.03 5.55 12.88
C GLY A 93 3.90 5.31 11.65
N ALA A 94 3.58 5.95 10.53
CA ALA A 94 4.28 5.85 9.26
C ALA A 94 5.04 7.14 8.97
N GLU A 95 6.18 7.03 8.30
CA GLU A 95 6.89 8.17 7.72
C GLU A 95 6.70 8.11 6.20
N VAL A 96 6.28 9.23 5.61
CA VAL A 96 6.19 9.40 4.17
C VAL A 96 7.05 10.59 3.82
N ALA A 97 8.05 10.39 2.97
CA ALA A 97 8.91 11.44 2.47
C ALA A 97 8.98 11.38 0.95
N PHE A 98 9.23 12.52 0.33
CA PHE A 98 9.44 12.64 -1.11
C PHE A 98 10.34 13.82 -1.42
N ASP A 99 10.86 13.88 -2.64
CA ASP A 99 11.72 14.97 -3.09
C ASP A 99 10.92 16.01 -3.88
N ARG A 100 9.95 15.56 -4.66
CA ARG A 100 9.04 16.42 -5.42
C ARG A 100 7.64 15.83 -5.47
N LEU A 101 6.63 16.67 -5.30
CA LEU A 101 5.23 16.37 -5.57
C LEU A 101 4.67 17.42 -6.52
N TRP A 102 4.09 16.98 -7.61
CA TRP A 102 3.29 17.83 -8.49
C TRP A 102 1.85 17.32 -8.51
N LEU A 103 0.90 18.23 -8.37
CA LEU A 103 -0.53 17.98 -8.40
C LEU A 103 -1.20 19.01 -9.29
N SER A 104 -2.06 18.56 -10.19
CA SER A 104 -2.95 19.46 -10.95
C SER A 104 -4.33 18.82 -11.05
N PHE A 105 -5.38 19.63 -10.84
CA PHE A 105 -6.74 19.18 -11.04
C PHE A 105 -7.66 20.32 -11.49
N THR A 106 -8.77 19.95 -12.14
CA THR A 106 -9.89 20.82 -12.49
C THR A 106 -11.13 20.30 -11.79
N GLN A 107 -11.88 21.21 -11.18
CA GLN A 107 -13.17 20.90 -10.56
C GLN A 107 -14.30 21.12 -11.58
N GLN A 108 -15.17 20.10 -11.67
CA GLN A 108 -16.41 20.14 -12.44
C GLN A 108 -17.59 19.84 -11.49
N GLU A 109 -18.77 20.27 -11.85
CA GLU A 109 -20.01 19.94 -11.13
C GLU A 109 -20.91 19.14 -12.09
N GLU A 110 -21.28 17.94 -11.71
CA GLU A 110 -22.16 17.05 -12.45
C GLU A 110 -23.22 16.47 -11.50
N ASP A 111 -24.51 16.70 -11.76
CA ASP A 111 -25.64 16.08 -11.06
C ASP A 111 -25.48 15.97 -9.53
N GLU A 112 -25.27 17.09 -8.85
CA GLU A 112 -25.02 17.18 -7.39
C GLU A 112 -23.70 16.59 -6.91
N LYS A 113 -22.84 16.08 -7.80
CA LYS A 113 -21.49 15.60 -7.50
C LYS A 113 -20.46 16.66 -7.86
N MET A 114 -19.42 16.74 -7.05
CA MET A 114 -18.21 17.46 -7.44
C MET A 114 -17.22 16.45 -8.01
N VAL A 115 -16.81 16.65 -9.24
CA VAL A 115 -15.82 15.82 -9.94
C VAL A 115 -14.49 16.56 -10.00
N LEU A 116 -13.43 15.94 -9.52
CA LEU A 116 -12.07 16.44 -9.65
C LEU A 116 -11.33 15.56 -10.67
N LEU A 117 -11.00 16.14 -11.81
CA LEU A 117 -10.19 15.50 -12.84
C LEU A 117 -8.76 16.01 -12.73
N GLY A 118 -7.80 15.14 -12.57
CA GLY A 118 -6.45 15.61 -12.34
C GLY A 118 -5.37 14.57 -12.48
N GLN A 119 -4.15 15.03 -12.21
CA GLN A 119 -2.94 14.23 -12.23
C GLN A 119 -2.09 14.59 -11.01
N THR A 120 -1.38 13.62 -10.50
CA THR A 120 -0.30 13.85 -9.53
C THR A 120 0.92 13.01 -9.88
N GLU A 121 2.09 13.59 -9.69
CA GLU A 121 3.38 12.93 -9.87
C GLU A 121 4.21 13.12 -8.60
N VAL A 122 4.87 12.07 -8.17
CA VAL A 122 5.75 12.08 -7.01
C VAL A 122 7.09 11.46 -7.38
N ASP A 123 8.17 12.15 -7.02
CA ASP A 123 9.54 11.68 -7.19
C ASP A 123 10.19 11.50 -5.83
N GLY A 124 11.05 10.47 -5.73
CA GLY A 124 11.78 10.16 -4.50
C GLY A 124 10.88 9.73 -3.35
N LEU A 125 9.70 9.15 -3.64
CA LEU A 125 8.77 8.68 -2.60
C LEU A 125 9.41 7.58 -1.76
N LYS A 126 9.45 7.82 -0.45
CA LYS A 126 9.97 6.90 0.57
C LYS A 126 8.89 6.70 1.62
N VAL A 127 8.61 5.45 1.94
CA VAL A 127 7.64 5.10 2.97
C VAL A 127 8.31 4.24 4.03
N PHE A 128 8.12 4.57 5.27
CA PHE A 128 8.55 3.75 6.40
C PHE A 128 7.39 3.53 7.36
N HIS A 129 7.17 2.29 7.70
CA HIS A 129 6.29 1.90 8.80
C HIS A 129 6.76 0.55 9.32
N ARG A 130 7.11 0.48 10.60
CA ARG A 130 7.75 -0.72 11.19
C ARG A 130 6.92 -2.02 11.09
N ARG A 131 5.61 -1.92 10.87
CA ARG A 131 4.75 -3.10 10.59
C ARG A 131 4.75 -3.48 9.13
N LEU A 132 5.16 -2.57 8.24
CA LEU A 132 5.20 -2.80 6.79
C LEU A 132 6.55 -3.38 6.38
N SER A 133 7.64 -2.70 6.76
CA SER A 133 9.02 -3.13 6.50
C SER A 133 9.94 -2.63 7.63
N PRO A 134 11.04 -3.36 7.93
CA PRO A 134 12.07 -2.89 8.86
C PRO A 134 12.91 -1.75 8.28
N GLU A 135 12.91 -1.58 6.97
CA GLU A 135 13.66 -0.59 6.21
C GLU A 135 12.72 0.38 5.49
N ARG A 136 13.25 1.52 5.07
CA ARG A 136 12.49 2.45 4.23
C ARG A 136 12.27 1.83 2.86
N ILE A 137 11.03 1.85 2.41
CA ILE A 137 10.62 1.39 1.09
C ILE A 137 10.79 2.55 0.13
N ASN A 138 11.62 2.38 -0.87
CA ASN A 138 11.86 3.38 -1.92
C ASN A 138 10.95 3.08 -3.10
N LEU A 139 10.03 3.99 -3.37
CA LEU A 139 9.04 3.88 -4.44
C LEU A 139 9.42 4.70 -5.69
N ASN A 140 10.62 5.30 -5.70
CA ASN A 140 11.19 6.11 -6.78
C ASN A 140 10.20 7.11 -7.41
N HIS A 141 9.49 6.71 -8.44
CA HIS A 141 8.56 7.55 -9.20
C HIS A 141 7.16 6.94 -9.23
N GLY A 142 6.15 7.77 -9.02
CA GLY A 142 4.75 7.39 -9.13
C GLY A 142 3.93 8.49 -9.82
N LYS A 143 2.97 8.06 -10.65
CA LYS A 143 2.01 8.94 -11.30
C LYS A 143 0.61 8.39 -11.12
N LEU A 144 -0.33 9.29 -10.82
CA LEU A 144 -1.76 8.99 -10.77
C LEU A 144 -2.50 10.00 -11.64
N ASP A 145 -3.14 9.52 -12.69
CA ASP A 145 -4.18 10.26 -13.42
C ASP A 145 -5.51 9.87 -12.76
N PHE A 146 -6.27 10.83 -12.24
CA PHE A 146 -7.44 10.51 -11.42
C PHE A 146 -8.70 11.24 -11.83
N GLN A 147 -9.81 10.55 -11.63
CA GLN A 147 -11.14 11.12 -11.48
C GLN A 147 -11.62 10.82 -10.06
N LEU A 148 -11.80 11.87 -9.27
CA LEU A 148 -12.27 11.78 -7.90
C LEU A 148 -13.68 12.39 -7.80
N ASN A 149 -14.65 11.55 -7.52
CA ASN A 149 -16.04 11.94 -7.33
C ASN A 149 -16.27 12.20 -5.85
N VAL A 150 -16.72 13.42 -5.52
CA VAL A 150 -17.00 13.86 -4.14
C VAL A 150 -18.49 14.06 -4.00
N GLU A 151 -19.13 13.17 -3.27
CA GLU A 151 -20.55 13.20 -2.94
C GLU A 151 -20.76 13.67 -1.48
N PRO A 152 -21.96 14.05 -1.05
CA PRO A 152 -22.22 14.46 0.34
C PRO A 152 -21.80 13.43 1.39
N HIS A 153 -21.94 12.13 1.05
CA HIS A 153 -21.68 11.02 1.96
C HIS A 153 -20.70 9.98 1.41
N ALA A 154 -20.05 10.24 0.29
CA ALA A 154 -19.10 9.33 -0.32
C ALA A 154 -17.93 10.06 -0.97
N LEU A 155 -16.79 9.38 -1.01
CA LEU A 155 -15.61 9.76 -1.78
C LEU A 155 -15.25 8.56 -2.67
N GLU A 156 -15.14 8.81 -3.97
CA GLU A 156 -14.90 7.76 -4.94
C GLU A 156 -13.73 8.12 -5.87
N LEU A 157 -12.75 7.25 -5.94
CA LEU A 157 -11.76 7.23 -7.02
C LEU A 157 -12.32 6.33 -8.13
N ASP A 158 -12.67 6.95 -9.24
CA ASP A 158 -13.29 6.26 -10.37
C ASP A 158 -12.32 5.28 -11.04
N SER A 159 -12.83 4.17 -11.54
CA SER A 159 -12.06 3.12 -12.22
C SER A 159 -11.37 3.56 -13.51
N CYS A 160 -11.75 4.71 -14.09
CA CYS A 160 -11.01 5.32 -15.20
C CYS A 160 -9.67 5.91 -14.75
N SER A 161 -9.43 6.04 -13.44
CA SER A 161 -8.17 6.49 -12.89
C SER A 161 -7.05 5.50 -13.19
N THR A 162 -5.84 6.01 -13.37
CA THR A 162 -4.69 5.19 -13.74
C THR A 162 -3.53 5.47 -12.79
N ILE A 163 -3.05 4.44 -12.12
CA ILE A 163 -1.78 4.48 -11.38
C ILE A 163 -0.68 3.91 -12.28
N ARG A 164 0.42 4.66 -12.39
CA ARG A 164 1.69 4.17 -12.94
C ARG A 164 2.73 4.18 -11.85
N PHE A 165 3.34 3.05 -11.66
CA PHE A 165 4.36 2.84 -10.66
C PHE A 165 5.52 2.05 -11.28
N ASN A 166 6.65 2.71 -11.52
CA ASN A 166 7.74 2.19 -12.33
C ASN A 166 7.22 1.67 -13.70
N ASP A 167 7.38 0.37 -13.98
CA ASP A 167 6.92 -0.25 -15.23
C ASP A 167 5.45 -0.69 -15.17
N LEU A 168 4.85 -0.74 -13.97
CA LEU A 168 3.50 -1.25 -13.77
C LEU A 168 2.45 -0.15 -13.93
N GLN A 169 1.38 -0.47 -14.66
CA GLN A 169 0.20 0.38 -14.78
C GLN A 169 -1.05 -0.43 -14.42
N PHE A 170 -1.96 0.17 -13.63
CA PHE A 170 -3.23 -0.45 -13.28
C PHE A 170 -4.33 0.59 -13.01
N HIS A 171 -5.58 0.13 -12.99
CA HIS A 171 -6.77 0.94 -12.82
C HIS A 171 -7.48 0.59 -11.51
N PRO A 172 -7.24 1.36 -10.41
CA PRO A 172 -7.90 1.13 -9.15
C PRO A 172 -9.28 1.77 -9.12
N TYR A 173 -10.21 1.13 -8.44
CA TYR A 173 -11.44 1.74 -7.97
C TYR A 173 -11.44 1.74 -6.44
N LEU A 174 -11.84 2.86 -5.85
CA LEU A 174 -11.95 2.98 -4.39
C LEU A 174 -13.15 3.85 -4.05
N ARG A 175 -14.06 3.37 -3.21
CA ARG A 175 -15.19 4.15 -2.71
C ARG A 175 -15.25 4.03 -1.18
N VAL A 176 -15.33 5.18 -0.52
CA VAL A 176 -15.43 5.27 0.93
C VAL A 176 -16.72 5.99 1.27
N GLU A 177 -17.58 5.34 2.03
CA GLU A 177 -18.83 5.87 2.57
C GLU A 177 -18.74 5.89 4.11
N PRO A 178 -18.38 7.04 4.70
CA PRO A 178 -18.36 7.14 6.16
C PRO A 178 -19.72 6.86 6.79
N PRO A 179 -19.79 6.23 7.98
CA PRO A 179 -18.65 6.01 8.85
C PRO A 179 -17.93 4.65 8.65
N SER A 180 -18.46 3.73 7.85
CA SER A 180 -18.06 2.33 7.98
C SER A 180 -17.87 1.54 6.68
N HIS A 181 -18.30 2.05 5.52
CA HIS A 181 -18.31 1.27 4.29
C HIS A 181 -17.14 1.63 3.38
N LEU A 182 -16.41 0.61 2.93
CA LEU A 182 -15.27 0.67 2.03
C LEU A 182 -15.44 -0.33 0.90
N MET A 183 -15.35 0.16 -0.34
CA MET A 183 -15.28 -0.69 -1.53
C MET A 183 -13.98 -0.39 -2.27
N ALA A 184 -13.30 -1.44 -2.73
CA ALA A 184 -12.10 -1.32 -3.55
C ALA A 184 -12.05 -2.44 -4.59
N SER A 185 -11.60 -2.12 -5.80
CA SER A 185 -11.36 -3.13 -6.82
C SER A 185 -10.19 -2.77 -7.73
N ILE A 186 -9.57 -3.79 -8.29
CA ILE A 186 -8.58 -3.72 -9.35
C ILE A 186 -8.96 -4.80 -10.36
N HIS A 187 -9.12 -4.40 -11.60
CA HIS A 187 -9.25 -5.33 -12.72
C HIS A 187 -8.09 -5.09 -13.68
N GLN A 188 -7.12 -6.00 -13.65
CA GLN A 188 -5.92 -5.91 -14.46
C GLN A 188 -5.94 -7.05 -15.49
N PRO A 189 -6.20 -6.74 -16.79
CA PRO A 189 -6.11 -7.72 -17.86
C PRO A 189 -4.67 -8.23 -18.01
N LEU A 190 -4.44 -9.17 -18.90
CA LEU A 190 -3.12 -9.72 -19.16
C LEU A 190 -2.06 -8.64 -19.39
N PHE A 191 -0.98 -8.71 -18.64
CA PHE A 191 0.18 -7.84 -18.73
C PHE A 191 1.47 -8.64 -18.54
N PRO A 192 2.61 -8.18 -19.07
CA PRO A 192 3.89 -8.86 -18.90
C PRO A 192 4.27 -9.02 -17.44
N ALA A 193 4.50 -10.26 -16.98
CA ALA A 193 4.85 -10.53 -15.58
C ALA A 193 6.09 -9.74 -15.11
N LYS A 194 7.07 -9.52 -16.03
CA LYS A 194 8.28 -8.74 -15.74
C LYS A 194 7.97 -7.32 -15.26
N GLU A 195 6.87 -6.69 -15.70
CA GLU A 195 6.49 -5.34 -15.28
C GLU A 195 6.17 -5.29 -13.78
N LEU A 196 5.46 -6.31 -13.28
CA LEU A 196 5.21 -6.45 -11.84
C LEU A 196 6.51 -6.62 -11.05
N PHE A 197 7.34 -7.60 -11.44
CA PHE A 197 8.55 -7.93 -10.67
C PHE A 197 9.61 -6.83 -10.74
N ASN A 198 9.75 -6.11 -11.86
CA ASN A 198 10.63 -4.95 -11.96
C ASN A 198 10.12 -3.75 -11.14
N SER A 199 8.82 -3.69 -10.90
CA SER A 199 8.20 -2.59 -10.15
C SER A 199 8.18 -2.82 -8.65
N LEU A 200 8.56 -4.02 -8.17
CA LEU A 200 8.57 -4.29 -6.73
C LEU A 200 9.57 -3.37 -6.01
N PRO A 201 9.14 -2.65 -4.97
CA PRO A 201 10.00 -1.70 -4.29
C PRO A 201 11.09 -2.40 -3.51
N HIS A 202 12.31 -1.86 -3.63
CA HIS A 202 13.44 -2.30 -2.82
C HIS A 202 13.14 -2.13 -1.31
N GLY A 203 13.60 -3.10 -0.52
CA GLY A 203 13.39 -3.13 0.93
C GLY A 203 12.04 -3.70 1.37
N LEU A 204 11.09 -3.94 0.44
CA LEU A 204 9.82 -4.61 0.76
C LEU A 204 9.86 -6.10 0.44
N PHE A 205 10.44 -6.46 -0.69
CA PHE A 205 10.48 -7.83 -1.23
C PHE A 205 11.92 -8.31 -1.48
N GLU A 206 12.79 -8.19 -0.48
CA GLU A 206 14.22 -8.57 -0.57
C GLU A 206 14.43 -9.98 -1.14
N ASN A 207 13.53 -10.92 -0.80
CA ASN A 207 13.64 -12.31 -1.27
C ASN A 207 13.31 -12.48 -2.75
N LEU A 208 12.71 -11.48 -3.39
CA LEU A 208 12.41 -11.47 -4.82
C LEU A 208 13.40 -10.62 -5.61
N GLU A 209 14.39 -10.01 -4.96
CA GLU A 209 15.43 -9.24 -5.65
C GLU A 209 16.21 -10.11 -6.63
N GLY A 210 16.32 -9.62 -7.87
CA GLY A 210 17.01 -10.34 -8.94
C GLY A 210 16.22 -11.51 -9.54
N ILE A 211 14.95 -11.70 -9.15
CA ILE A 211 14.07 -12.68 -9.81
C ILE A 211 13.91 -12.31 -11.29
N ARG A 212 13.99 -13.31 -12.15
CA ARG A 212 13.76 -13.16 -13.59
C ARG A 212 12.60 -14.02 -14.01
N VAL A 213 11.64 -13.43 -14.67
CA VAL A 213 10.39 -14.10 -15.08
C VAL A 213 10.08 -13.84 -16.55
N GLU A 214 9.29 -14.73 -17.15
CA GLU A 214 8.64 -14.56 -18.44
C GLU A 214 7.17 -14.93 -18.36
N GLY A 215 6.40 -14.58 -19.41
CA GLY A 215 4.98 -14.81 -19.48
C GLY A 215 4.17 -13.61 -19.00
N GLU A 216 2.88 -13.83 -18.81
CA GLU A 216 1.91 -12.80 -18.51
C GLU A 216 1.12 -13.16 -17.25
N LEU A 217 0.57 -12.15 -16.61
CA LEU A 217 -0.29 -12.24 -15.44
C LEU A 217 -1.57 -11.45 -15.69
N ALA A 218 -2.70 -11.93 -15.18
CA ALA A 218 -3.90 -11.12 -15.01
C ALA A 218 -4.29 -11.14 -13.54
N TYR A 219 -4.85 -10.05 -13.04
CA TYR A 219 -5.20 -9.94 -11.63
C TYR A 219 -6.56 -9.29 -11.45
N ASP A 220 -7.40 -9.92 -10.66
CA ASP A 220 -8.68 -9.40 -10.23
C ASP A 220 -8.73 -9.35 -8.70
N PHE A 221 -9.12 -8.19 -8.19
CA PHE A 221 -9.30 -7.94 -6.77
C PHE A 221 -10.60 -7.20 -6.52
N GLU A 222 -11.39 -7.65 -5.54
CA GLU A 222 -12.58 -6.97 -5.06
C GLU A 222 -12.67 -7.07 -3.55
N LEU A 223 -12.94 -5.94 -2.92
CA LEU A 223 -13.25 -5.80 -1.51
C LEU A 223 -14.49 -4.95 -1.35
N ASP A 224 -15.47 -5.45 -0.60
CA ASP A 224 -16.67 -4.72 -0.18
C ASP A 224 -16.86 -4.99 1.31
N ALA A 225 -16.54 -3.99 2.15
CA ALA A 225 -16.43 -4.14 3.59
C ALA A 225 -17.26 -3.08 4.32
N ASP A 226 -18.37 -3.49 4.90
CA ASP A 226 -19.10 -2.68 5.87
C ASP A 226 -18.67 -3.07 7.30
N LEU A 227 -17.95 -2.18 7.96
CA LEU A 227 -17.48 -2.40 9.34
C LEU A 227 -18.63 -2.44 10.36
N ALA A 228 -19.82 -1.94 10.01
CA ALA A 228 -21.01 -2.05 10.82
C ALA A 228 -21.68 -3.45 10.68
N CYS A 229 -21.45 -4.12 9.55
CA CYS A 229 -21.99 -5.45 9.26
C CYS A 229 -20.88 -6.39 8.72
N PRO A 230 -19.92 -6.85 9.56
CA PRO A 230 -18.78 -7.65 9.11
C PRO A 230 -19.15 -8.92 8.34
N ASP A 231 -20.32 -9.51 8.58
CA ASP A 231 -20.77 -10.72 7.88
C ASP A 231 -21.09 -10.47 6.40
N SER A 232 -21.34 -9.22 6.00
CA SER A 232 -21.56 -8.85 4.59
C SER A 232 -20.28 -8.72 3.77
N LEU A 233 -19.12 -8.86 4.40
CA LEU A 233 -17.82 -8.68 3.76
C LEU A 233 -17.68 -9.60 2.55
N LYS A 234 -17.41 -8.98 1.39
CA LYS A 234 -17.00 -9.66 0.18
C LYS A 234 -15.51 -9.44 -0.05
N PHE A 235 -14.81 -10.49 -0.34
CA PHE A 235 -13.39 -10.47 -0.66
C PHE A 235 -13.13 -11.45 -1.78
N TYR A 236 -12.56 -10.97 -2.85
CA TYR A 236 -12.11 -11.76 -3.99
C TYR A 236 -10.71 -11.33 -4.39
N SER A 237 -9.86 -12.30 -4.67
CA SER A 237 -8.51 -12.03 -5.16
C SER A 237 -8.07 -13.23 -6.00
N ASP A 238 -7.75 -12.99 -7.26
CA ASP A 238 -7.37 -14.03 -8.21
C ASP A 238 -6.23 -13.55 -9.12
N LEU A 239 -5.10 -14.25 -9.04
CA LEU A 239 -3.93 -14.02 -9.89
C LEU A 239 -3.82 -15.17 -10.89
N ARG A 240 -4.01 -14.88 -12.16
CA ARG A 240 -4.01 -15.86 -13.25
C ARG A 240 -2.75 -15.75 -14.09
N PRO A 241 -1.84 -16.72 -13.98
CA PRO A 241 -0.65 -16.78 -14.82
C PRO A 241 -0.97 -17.36 -16.20
N GLN A 242 -0.39 -16.78 -17.25
CA GLN A 242 -0.39 -17.32 -18.60
C GLN A 242 1.03 -17.47 -19.10
N HIS A 243 1.43 -18.71 -19.42
CA HIS A 243 2.79 -19.07 -19.85
C HIS A 243 3.89 -18.56 -18.89
N PHE A 244 3.52 -18.34 -17.63
CA PHE A 244 4.43 -17.81 -16.61
C PHE A 244 5.51 -18.82 -16.26
N ARG A 245 6.76 -18.37 -16.27
CA ARG A 245 7.94 -19.15 -15.88
C ARG A 245 8.93 -18.29 -15.10
N ILE A 246 9.53 -18.86 -14.10
CA ILE A 246 10.64 -18.27 -13.39
C ILE A 246 11.93 -18.73 -14.05
N LEU A 247 12.70 -17.80 -14.61
CA LEU A 247 13.98 -18.05 -15.29
C LEU A 247 15.17 -18.02 -14.34
N GLY A 248 15.02 -17.37 -13.20
CA GLY A 248 16.03 -17.28 -12.17
C GLY A 248 15.45 -16.70 -10.88
N TYR A 249 15.81 -17.27 -9.75
CA TYR A 249 15.21 -16.98 -8.45
C TYR A 249 15.89 -15.85 -7.67
N GLY A 250 16.85 -15.15 -8.27
CA GLY A 250 17.57 -14.08 -7.60
C GLY A 250 18.33 -14.59 -6.37
N THR A 251 18.12 -13.93 -5.23
CA THR A 251 18.79 -14.29 -3.96
C THR A 251 18.17 -15.48 -3.24
N THR A 252 16.98 -15.90 -3.61
CA THR A 252 16.26 -16.99 -2.93
C THR A 252 16.79 -18.36 -3.36
N ASN A 253 17.28 -19.15 -2.42
CA ASN A 253 17.70 -20.54 -2.67
C ASN A 253 16.50 -21.50 -2.61
N LEU A 254 15.91 -21.82 -3.75
CA LEU A 254 14.83 -22.80 -3.86
C LEU A 254 15.30 -24.26 -3.82
N GLY A 255 16.61 -24.53 -3.82
CA GLY A 255 17.15 -25.88 -3.59
C GLY A 255 16.63 -26.51 -2.30
N LYS A 256 16.31 -25.68 -1.29
CA LYS A 256 15.65 -26.12 -0.04
C LYS A 256 14.31 -26.84 -0.22
N MET A 257 13.68 -26.77 -1.39
CA MET A 257 12.46 -27.53 -1.68
C MET A 257 12.71 -28.99 -2.01
N SER A 258 13.91 -29.34 -2.45
CA SER A 258 14.27 -30.68 -2.93
C SER A 258 15.53 -31.24 -2.29
N GLU A 259 16.29 -30.41 -1.61
CA GLU A 259 17.56 -30.79 -0.97
C GLU A 259 17.47 -30.68 0.55
N GLU A 260 18.33 -31.42 1.24
CA GLU A 260 18.47 -31.28 2.68
C GLU A 260 19.04 -29.91 3.03
N PHE A 261 18.48 -29.26 4.08
CA PHE A 261 18.94 -27.97 4.58
C PHE A 261 18.87 -27.88 6.10
N GLU A 262 19.66 -27.00 6.69
CA GLU A 262 19.56 -26.69 8.11
C GLU A 262 18.40 -25.73 8.36
N TYR A 263 17.57 -26.08 9.34
CA TYR A 263 16.48 -25.25 9.82
C TYR A 263 16.69 -24.88 11.28
N THR A 264 16.58 -23.60 11.58
CA THR A 264 16.59 -23.11 12.96
C THR A 264 15.17 -22.75 13.40
N ALA A 265 14.69 -23.48 14.39
CA ALA A 265 13.43 -23.16 15.06
C ALA A 265 13.61 -21.97 16.03
N TYR A 266 12.61 -21.12 16.12
CA TYR A 266 12.65 -19.95 16.99
C TYR A 266 11.37 -19.86 17.81
N GLU A 267 11.51 -19.35 19.02
CA GLU A 267 10.41 -18.99 19.91
C GLU A 267 10.64 -17.57 20.41
N ASN A 268 9.61 -16.71 20.30
CA ASN A 268 9.72 -15.29 20.66
C ASN A 268 10.94 -14.57 20.06
N GLU A 269 11.26 -14.86 18.79
CA GLU A 269 12.42 -14.32 18.05
C GLU A 269 13.80 -14.84 18.50
N MET A 270 13.85 -15.70 19.51
CA MET A 270 15.07 -16.34 19.98
C MET A 270 15.27 -17.71 19.31
N PRO A 271 16.47 -18.05 18.83
CA PRO A 271 16.75 -19.37 18.28
C PRO A 271 16.66 -20.40 19.41
N VAL A 272 15.85 -21.43 19.20
CA VAL A 272 15.65 -22.50 20.19
C VAL A 272 16.45 -23.75 19.80
N ARG A 273 16.42 -24.12 18.52
CA ARG A 273 17.07 -25.35 18.04
C ARG A 273 17.38 -25.26 16.54
N THR A 274 18.57 -25.71 16.17
CA THR A 274 18.95 -25.93 14.76
C THR A 274 19.03 -27.43 14.51
N PHE A 275 18.47 -27.90 13.40
CA PHE A 275 18.48 -29.28 12.98
C PHE A 275 18.39 -29.40 11.46
N PRO A 276 18.94 -30.47 10.85
CA PRO A 276 18.80 -30.72 9.42
C PRO A 276 17.33 -31.13 9.12
N VAL A 277 16.80 -30.65 8.02
CA VAL A 277 15.53 -31.12 7.43
C VAL A 277 15.89 -32.03 6.26
N GLY A 278 15.96 -33.32 6.52
CA GLY A 278 16.38 -34.31 5.54
C GLY A 278 16.93 -35.59 6.16
N PRO A 279 17.40 -36.51 5.33
CA PRO A 279 17.83 -37.87 5.74
C PRO A 279 18.96 -37.94 6.76
N SER A 280 19.78 -36.89 6.88
CA SER A 280 20.88 -36.87 7.87
C SER A 280 20.37 -36.70 9.31
N TRP A 281 19.12 -36.28 9.48
CA TRP A 281 18.52 -36.18 10.80
C TRP A 281 17.92 -37.51 11.25
N ASN A 282 18.36 -38.01 12.38
CA ASN A 282 17.92 -39.33 12.91
C ASN A 282 16.42 -39.42 13.26
N HIS A 283 15.71 -38.29 13.32
CA HIS A 283 14.26 -38.22 13.51
C HIS A 283 13.50 -37.88 12.20
N PHE A 284 14.20 -37.89 11.07
CA PHE A 284 13.54 -37.62 9.78
C PHE A 284 12.71 -38.84 9.36
N LEU A 285 11.46 -38.56 8.96
CA LEU A 285 10.58 -39.55 8.35
C LEU A 285 10.22 -39.06 6.95
N PRO A 286 10.53 -39.83 5.89
CA PRO A 286 10.03 -39.55 4.55
C PRO A 286 8.51 -39.50 4.56
N LEU A 287 7.92 -38.62 3.70
CA LEU A 287 6.47 -38.39 3.68
C LEU A 287 5.67 -39.69 3.53
N ASP A 288 6.17 -40.64 2.72
CA ASP A 288 5.51 -41.95 2.50
C ASP A 288 5.50 -42.83 3.74
N SER A 289 6.41 -42.61 4.67
CA SER A 289 6.47 -43.32 5.97
C SER A 289 5.59 -42.67 7.04
N VAL A 290 5.06 -41.47 6.81
CA VAL A 290 4.12 -40.82 7.73
C VAL A 290 2.74 -41.46 7.56
N PRO A 291 2.08 -41.96 8.64
CA PRO A 291 0.75 -42.55 8.55
C PRO A 291 -0.26 -41.64 7.87
N GLN A 292 -1.08 -42.21 6.99
CA GLN A 292 -2.08 -41.42 6.24
C GLN A 292 -3.02 -40.62 7.16
N LEU A 293 -3.49 -41.22 8.27
CA LEU A 293 -4.33 -40.52 9.23
C LEU A 293 -3.66 -39.27 9.81
N MET A 294 -2.35 -39.32 10.07
CA MET A 294 -1.61 -38.16 10.58
C MET A 294 -1.51 -37.07 9.52
N ARG A 295 -1.20 -37.44 8.25
CA ARG A 295 -1.18 -36.48 7.14
C ARG A 295 -2.52 -35.81 6.97
N MET A 296 -3.63 -36.60 6.99
CA MET A 296 -4.98 -36.06 6.87
C MET A 296 -5.36 -35.17 8.05
N ALA A 297 -5.00 -35.55 9.28
CA ALA A 297 -5.29 -34.74 10.46
C ALA A 297 -4.61 -33.36 10.39
N VAL A 298 -3.32 -33.32 9.99
CA VAL A 298 -2.59 -32.05 9.80
C VAL A 298 -3.22 -31.21 8.71
N LEU A 299 -3.53 -31.80 7.55
CA LEU A 299 -4.16 -31.09 6.44
C LEU A 299 -5.52 -30.53 6.87
N GLN A 300 -6.35 -31.34 7.54
CA GLN A 300 -7.68 -30.92 7.97
C GLN A 300 -7.65 -29.82 9.03
N SER A 301 -6.65 -29.83 9.91
CA SER A 301 -6.54 -28.82 10.97
C SER A 301 -5.96 -27.48 10.51
N GLU A 302 -5.01 -27.51 9.56
CA GLU A 302 -4.26 -26.33 9.12
C GLU A 302 -4.79 -25.77 7.80
N ASP A 303 -5.24 -26.64 6.90
CA ASP A 303 -5.61 -26.28 5.53
C ASP A 303 -6.50 -27.35 4.89
N GLY A 304 -7.75 -27.42 5.32
CA GLY A 304 -8.71 -28.43 4.82
C GLY A 304 -8.97 -28.34 3.31
N GLY A 305 -8.65 -27.22 2.68
CA GLY A 305 -8.75 -26.97 1.24
C GLY A 305 -7.48 -27.29 0.43
N PHE A 306 -6.40 -27.82 1.05
CA PHE A 306 -5.06 -27.93 0.47
C PHE A 306 -5.01 -28.47 -0.97
N PHE A 307 -5.86 -29.44 -1.32
CA PHE A 307 -5.90 -30.04 -2.65
C PHE A 307 -6.77 -29.27 -3.67
N TYR A 308 -7.47 -28.22 -3.24
CA TYR A 308 -8.42 -27.47 -4.05
C TYR A 308 -7.96 -26.05 -4.41
N HIS A 309 -6.81 -25.61 -3.87
CA HIS A 309 -6.22 -24.30 -4.19
C HIS A 309 -4.75 -24.42 -4.60
N GLN A 310 -4.21 -23.37 -5.18
CA GLN A 310 -2.81 -23.29 -5.63
C GLN A 310 -1.93 -22.46 -4.69
N GLY A 311 -2.09 -22.66 -3.37
CA GLY A 311 -1.29 -21.99 -2.34
C GLY A 311 -1.96 -20.79 -1.67
N PHE A 312 -3.01 -20.23 -2.25
CA PHE A 312 -3.79 -19.11 -1.73
C PHE A 312 -5.27 -19.46 -1.69
N LEU A 313 -5.95 -19.18 -0.57
CA LEU A 313 -7.37 -19.47 -0.38
C LEU A 313 -8.12 -18.21 0.05
N PRO A 314 -8.72 -17.45 -0.91
CA PRO A 314 -9.43 -16.20 -0.62
C PRO A 314 -10.53 -16.33 0.42
N ASP A 315 -11.29 -17.43 0.40
CA ASP A 315 -12.36 -17.68 1.36
C ASP A 315 -11.86 -17.76 2.80
N ALA A 316 -10.72 -18.42 3.05
CA ALA A 316 -10.11 -18.49 4.37
C ALA A 316 -9.66 -17.12 4.87
N ILE A 317 -9.16 -16.28 3.97
CA ILE A 317 -8.79 -14.90 4.27
C ILE A 317 -10.02 -14.08 4.59
N ARG A 318 -11.08 -14.19 3.79
CA ARG A 318 -12.37 -13.53 4.04
C ARG A 318 -12.94 -13.90 5.42
N GLU A 319 -12.98 -15.19 5.74
CA GLU A 319 -13.46 -15.66 7.05
C GLU A 319 -12.59 -15.14 8.21
N ALA A 320 -11.27 -15.11 8.03
CA ALA A 320 -10.37 -14.54 9.04
C ALA A 320 -10.62 -13.04 9.22
N MET A 321 -10.79 -12.29 8.13
CA MET A 321 -11.12 -10.85 8.18
C MET A 321 -12.45 -10.61 8.92
N VAL A 322 -13.50 -11.35 8.60
CA VAL A 322 -14.81 -11.24 9.27
C VAL A 322 -14.66 -11.49 10.77
N TYR A 323 -13.95 -12.55 11.14
CA TYR A 323 -13.71 -12.89 12.54
C TYR A 323 -12.92 -11.80 13.28
N ASP A 324 -11.82 -11.33 12.67
CA ASP A 324 -10.95 -10.30 13.24
C ASP A 324 -11.67 -8.95 13.40
N LEU A 325 -12.54 -8.58 12.45
CA LEU A 325 -13.41 -7.40 12.56
C LEU A 325 -14.40 -7.50 13.73
N LYS A 326 -15.03 -8.65 13.91
CA LYS A 326 -15.95 -8.90 15.04
C LYS A 326 -15.23 -8.84 16.39
N GLU A 327 -14.06 -9.46 16.47
CA GLU A 327 -13.23 -9.49 17.67
C GLU A 327 -12.47 -8.18 17.91
N ARG A 328 -12.43 -7.26 16.92
CA ARG A 328 -11.65 -6.01 16.95
C ARG A 328 -10.16 -6.23 17.25
N ARG A 329 -9.64 -7.38 16.86
CA ARG A 329 -8.22 -7.76 17.01
C ARG A 329 -7.85 -8.82 15.98
N PHE A 330 -6.56 -8.96 15.67
CA PHE A 330 -6.07 -10.06 14.86
C PHE A 330 -6.06 -11.36 15.68
N ALA A 331 -7.13 -12.14 15.60
CA ALA A 331 -7.35 -13.35 16.38
C ALA A 331 -7.29 -14.62 15.51
N ARG A 332 -7.66 -14.54 14.22
CA ARG A 332 -7.65 -15.66 13.28
C ARG A 332 -6.76 -15.34 12.08
N GLY A 333 -5.98 -16.33 11.62
CA GLY A 333 -5.21 -16.26 10.38
C GLY A 333 -5.89 -17.04 9.26
N GLY A 334 -5.78 -16.55 8.02
CA GLY A 334 -6.24 -17.24 6.81
C GLY A 334 -5.09 -17.85 5.99
N SER A 335 -3.99 -18.27 6.65
CA SER A 335 -2.81 -18.78 5.95
C SER A 335 -2.95 -20.26 5.59
N THR A 336 -2.69 -20.61 4.35
CA THR A 336 -2.56 -22.01 3.89
C THR A 336 -1.25 -22.65 4.34
N ILE A 337 -1.12 -23.97 4.23
CA ILE A 337 0.15 -24.71 4.49
C ILE A 337 1.26 -24.18 3.54
N SER A 338 0.95 -23.92 2.28
CA SER A 338 1.90 -23.37 1.31
C SER A 338 2.44 -22.01 1.74
N MET A 339 1.57 -21.10 2.20
CA MET A 339 1.96 -19.80 2.74
C MET A 339 2.82 -19.97 4.02
N GLN A 340 2.49 -20.93 4.89
CA GLN A 340 3.27 -21.22 6.08
C GLN A 340 4.67 -21.77 5.72
N LEU A 341 4.79 -22.63 4.71
CA LEU A 341 6.05 -23.13 4.22
C LEU A 341 6.94 -21.99 3.72
N VAL A 342 6.42 -21.17 2.80
CA VAL A 342 7.15 -20.02 2.27
C VAL A 342 7.61 -19.11 3.40
N LYS A 343 6.70 -18.75 4.30
CA LYS A 343 6.97 -17.88 5.44
C LYS A 343 8.09 -18.43 6.35
N ASN A 344 8.13 -19.73 6.59
CA ASN A 344 9.03 -20.31 7.57
C ASN A 344 10.39 -20.70 6.99
N VAL A 345 10.46 -21.08 5.70
CA VAL A 345 11.67 -21.59 5.07
C VAL A 345 12.40 -20.52 4.24
N PHE A 346 11.66 -19.66 3.55
CA PHE A 346 12.22 -18.74 2.55
C PHE A 346 12.23 -17.28 2.99
N LEU A 347 11.28 -16.85 3.85
CA LEU A 347 11.20 -15.45 4.27
C LEU A 347 11.99 -15.20 5.56
N ASN A 348 12.43 -13.95 5.72
CA ASN A 348 13.03 -13.52 6.99
C ASN A 348 11.97 -13.57 8.11
N ARG A 349 12.42 -13.58 9.38
CA ARG A 349 11.52 -13.77 10.54
C ARG A 349 10.93 -12.49 11.11
N ARG A 350 11.30 -11.34 10.57
CA ARG A 350 10.77 -10.06 11.03
C ARG A 350 9.26 -10.00 10.80
N LYS A 351 8.50 -9.76 11.86
CA LYS A 351 7.03 -9.65 11.80
C LYS A 351 6.63 -8.34 11.14
N ASN A 352 6.55 -8.33 9.83
CA ASN A 352 6.08 -7.19 9.05
C ASN A 352 4.94 -7.60 8.10
N PHE A 353 4.26 -6.62 7.54
CA PHE A 353 3.16 -6.85 6.62
C PHE A 353 3.64 -7.43 5.27
N ALA A 354 4.81 -6.99 4.79
CA ALA A 354 5.42 -7.51 3.56
C ALA A 354 5.62 -9.03 3.57
N ARG A 355 5.83 -9.62 4.76
CA ARG A 355 5.94 -11.08 4.93
C ARG A 355 4.60 -11.81 4.75
N LYS A 356 3.47 -11.09 4.79
CA LYS A 356 2.13 -11.67 4.62
C LYS A 356 1.60 -11.50 3.19
N LEU A 357 2.17 -10.57 2.43
CA LEU A 357 1.93 -10.38 1.00
C LEU A 357 2.74 -11.39 0.19
#